data_41c3126f5d374ec7100c2e9e40a0f40c
#
_entry.id   41c3126f5d374ec7100c2e9e40a0f40c
#
_cell.length_a   1.000
_cell.length_b   1.000
_cell.length_c   1.000
_cell.angle_alpha   90.00
_cell.angle_beta   90.00
_cell.angle_gamma   90.00
#
_symmetry.space_group_name_H-M   'P 1'
#
loop_
_entity.id
_entity.type
_entity.pdbx_description
1 polymer ?
#
loop_
_entity_poly.entity_id
_entity_poly.type
_entity_poly.pdbx_seq_one_letter_code
_entity_poly.pdbx_strand_id
1 'polypeptide(L)'
;MLKESLHNLERFESEAGGTWRCLRSVDAGFAGFSEVYFSWINPGHTKAWKRHKIATCNFVVPVGKVTFVVETEIASGIFESVTIGPETYSRLTVTPGRWFGFRQVWG
;
A
#
# COMPACT_ATOMS: atom_id res chain seq x y z
N MET A 1 15.14 -0.88 1.51
CA MET A 1 14.34 -1.08 2.71
C MET A 1 12.91 -0.62 2.45
N LEU A 2 11.98 -1.14 3.20
CA LEU A 2 10.56 -0.89 2.94
C LEU A 2 10.17 0.58 3.15
N LYS A 3 10.83 1.27 4.07
CA LYS A 3 10.53 2.68 4.32
C LYS A 3 10.67 3.57 3.07
N GLU A 4 11.50 3.18 2.13
CA GLU A 4 11.65 3.91 0.87
C GLU A 4 10.45 3.72 -0.06
N SER A 5 9.69 2.67 0.18
CA SER A 5 8.47 2.35 -0.55
C SER A 5 7.23 2.93 0.10
N LEU A 6 7.38 3.54 1.27
CA LEU A 6 6.26 4.08 2.05
C LEU A 6 6.27 5.60 2.00
N HIS A 7 5.16 6.18 1.56
CA HIS A 7 5.03 7.62 1.37
C HIS A 7 3.91 8.16 2.25
N ASN A 8 4.23 9.12 3.10
CA ASN A 8 3.22 9.79 3.91
C ASN A 8 2.29 10.60 3.00
N LEU A 9 1.00 10.52 3.28
CA LEU A 9 -0.02 11.16 2.48
C LEU A 9 -0.68 12.32 3.23
N GLU A 10 -1.00 13.37 2.49
CA GLU A 10 -1.65 14.54 3.05
C GLU A 10 -3.15 14.32 3.20
N ARG A 11 -3.68 14.87 4.27
CA ARG A 11 -5.13 14.90 4.53
C ARG A 11 -5.50 16.33 4.85
N PHE A 12 -6.60 16.79 4.26
CA PHE A 12 -7.12 18.13 4.47
C PHE A 12 -8.52 17.99 5.05
N GLU A 13 -8.73 18.64 6.19
CA GLU A 13 -10.01 18.60 6.87
C GLU A 13 -10.60 20.00 6.91
N SER A 14 -11.93 20.09 6.78
CA SER A 14 -12.65 21.33 6.88
C SER A 14 -13.99 21.06 7.58
N GLU A 15 -14.72 22.13 7.90
CA GLU A 15 -16.04 22.00 8.50
C GLU A 15 -17.01 21.22 7.61
N ALA A 16 -16.89 21.39 6.30
CA ALA A 16 -17.76 20.72 5.34
C ALA A 16 -17.34 19.28 5.03
N GLY A 17 -16.16 18.85 5.44
CA GLY A 17 -15.63 17.51 5.17
C GLY A 17 -14.14 17.54 4.95
N GLY A 18 -13.60 16.45 4.44
CA GLY A 18 -12.17 16.32 4.24
C GLY A 18 -11.80 15.75 2.88
N THR A 19 -10.53 15.87 2.55
CA THR A 19 -9.95 15.30 1.35
C THR A 19 -8.66 14.59 1.74
N TRP A 20 -8.56 13.33 1.38
CA TRP A 20 -7.37 12.53 1.65
C TRP A 20 -6.70 12.18 0.32
N ARG A 21 -5.47 12.63 0.17
CA ARG A 21 -4.73 12.36 -1.07
C ARG A 21 -4.30 10.91 -1.14
N CYS A 22 -4.22 10.38 -2.35
CA CYS A 22 -3.77 9.01 -2.60
C CYS A 22 -2.57 8.99 -3.52
N LEU A 23 -2.74 9.44 -4.77
CA LEU A 23 -1.68 9.37 -5.77
C LEU A 23 -1.92 10.41 -6.85
N ARG A 24 -0.85 11.17 -7.14
CA ARG A 24 -0.83 12.13 -8.25
C ARG A 24 0.23 11.70 -9.25
N SER A 25 0.09 12.13 -10.48
CA SER A 25 1.06 11.79 -11.53
C SER A 25 2.47 12.32 -11.27
N VAL A 26 2.60 13.28 -10.35
CA VAL A 26 3.90 13.85 -9.97
C VAL A 26 4.51 13.20 -8.73
N ASP A 27 3.81 12.27 -8.11
CA ASP A 27 4.26 11.65 -6.87
C ASP A 27 5.28 10.56 -7.13
N ALA A 28 6.18 10.38 -6.16
CA ALA A 28 7.11 9.26 -6.17
C ALA A 28 6.32 7.94 -6.16
N GLY A 29 6.74 7.00 -6.97
CA GLY A 29 6.07 5.71 -7.10
C GLY A 29 4.97 5.66 -8.17
N PHE A 30 4.61 6.81 -8.75
CA PHE A 30 3.70 6.81 -9.87
C PHE A 30 4.39 6.24 -11.11
N ALA A 31 3.81 5.21 -11.69
CA ALA A 31 4.39 4.51 -12.85
C ALA A 31 3.36 4.39 -13.98
N GLY A 32 2.61 5.45 -14.22
CA GLY A 32 1.54 5.46 -15.21
C GLY A 32 0.24 4.89 -14.65
N PHE A 33 -0.80 4.99 -15.42
CA PHE A 33 -2.13 4.48 -15.04
C PHE A 33 -2.46 3.23 -15.85
N SER A 34 -2.85 2.18 -15.15
CA SER A 34 -3.38 0.98 -15.78
C SER A 34 -4.78 0.70 -15.24
N GLU A 35 -4.90 0.53 -13.93
CA GLU A 35 -6.19 0.22 -13.32
C GLU A 35 -6.22 0.67 -11.87
N VAL A 36 -7.41 1.05 -11.40
CA VAL A 36 -7.67 1.38 -10.00
C VAL A 36 -8.85 0.52 -9.56
N TYR A 37 -8.72 -0.11 -8.41
CA TYR A 37 -9.83 -0.87 -7.83
C TYR A 37 -9.75 -0.88 -6.32
N PHE A 38 -10.89 -1.14 -5.69
CA PHE A 38 -10.95 -1.35 -4.25
C PHE A 38 -10.91 -2.84 -3.98
N SER A 39 -10.22 -3.20 -2.92
CA SER A 39 -10.13 -4.58 -2.46
C SER A 39 -10.39 -4.58 -0.96
N TRP A 40 -10.92 -5.66 -0.45
CA TRP A 40 -11.09 -5.82 0.98
C TRP A 40 -10.64 -7.22 1.38
N ILE A 41 -10.34 -7.37 2.67
CA ILE A 41 -9.92 -8.63 3.23
C ILE A 41 -10.95 -9.02 4.28
N ASN A 42 -11.55 -10.19 4.13
CA ASN A 42 -12.49 -10.69 5.12
C ASN A 42 -11.76 -10.97 6.43
N PRO A 43 -12.44 -10.77 7.59
CA PRO A 43 -11.83 -11.02 8.89
C PRO A 43 -11.20 -12.40 8.98
N GLY A 44 -9.98 -12.46 9.51
CA GLY A 44 -9.26 -13.72 9.68
C GLY A 44 -8.59 -14.27 8.43
N HIS A 45 -8.69 -13.58 7.33
CA HIS A 45 -8.09 -14.03 6.06
C HIS A 45 -6.81 -13.30 5.74
N THR A 46 -5.97 -13.96 4.96
CA THR A 46 -4.72 -13.43 4.44
C THR A 46 -4.74 -13.61 2.93
N LYS A 47 -4.33 -12.59 2.22
CA LYS A 47 -4.14 -12.66 0.76
C LYS A 47 -2.64 -12.65 0.49
N ALA A 48 -2.09 -13.76 0.06
CA ALA A 48 -0.68 -13.95 -0.23
C ALA A 48 -0.57 -15.09 -1.24
N TRP A 49 0.49 -15.28 -1.89
CA TRP A 49 1.58 -14.34 -2.20
C TRP A 49 1.42 -13.91 -3.63
N LYS A 50 1.75 -12.67 -3.94
CA LYS A 50 1.64 -12.14 -5.29
C LYS A 50 2.96 -11.49 -5.70
N ARG A 51 3.22 -11.54 -7.00
CA ARG A 51 4.35 -10.86 -7.60
C ARG A 51 3.96 -10.48 -9.00
N HIS A 52 4.08 -9.20 -9.33
CA HIS A 52 3.80 -8.72 -10.67
C HIS A 52 5.08 -8.64 -11.48
N LYS A 53 5.00 -8.98 -12.76
CA LYS A 53 6.16 -8.94 -13.65
C LYS A 53 6.43 -7.53 -14.16
N ILE A 54 5.39 -6.75 -14.38
CA ILE A 54 5.48 -5.44 -15.03
C ILE A 54 4.86 -4.35 -14.16
N ALA A 55 3.76 -4.64 -13.51
CA ALA A 55 2.96 -3.63 -12.81
C ALA A 55 3.63 -3.14 -11.53
N THR A 56 3.57 -1.83 -11.31
CA THR A 56 3.85 -1.22 -10.02
C THR A 56 2.53 -1.06 -9.29
N CYS A 57 2.46 -1.52 -8.05
CA CYS A 57 1.28 -1.40 -7.22
C CYS A 57 1.45 -0.28 -6.21
N ASN A 58 0.41 0.52 -6.05
CA ASN A 58 0.34 1.55 -5.02
C ASN A 58 -0.88 1.27 -4.15
N PHE A 59 -0.66 1.03 -2.87
CA PHE A 59 -1.71 0.65 -1.92
C PHE A 59 -2.00 1.77 -0.95
N VAL A 60 -3.28 2.05 -0.74
CA VAL A 60 -3.75 3.02 0.24
C VAL A 60 -4.86 2.35 1.04
N VAL A 61 -4.87 2.55 2.36
CA VAL A 61 -5.86 1.94 3.26
C VAL A 61 -6.61 3.04 4.00
N PRO A 62 -7.72 3.53 3.45
CA PRO A 62 -8.49 4.59 4.10
C PRO A 62 -9.41 4.09 5.21
N VAL A 63 -9.70 2.80 5.27
CA VAL A 63 -10.58 2.20 6.26
C VAL A 63 -9.94 0.94 6.82
N GLY A 64 -9.92 0.80 8.15
CA GLY A 64 -9.34 -0.35 8.80
C GLY A 64 -7.82 -0.28 8.89
N LYS A 65 -7.20 -1.42 9.12
CA LYS A 65 -5.73 -1.55 9.17
C LYS A 65 -5.33 -2.79 8.42
N VAL A 66 -4.27 -2.67 7.64
CA VAL A 66 -3.74 -3.80 6.86
C VAL A 66 -2.24 -3.89 7.09
N THR A 67 -1.78 -5.09 7.41
CA THR A 67 -0.34 -5.37 7.47
C THR A 67 0.09 -5.97 6.14
N PHE A 68 1.03 -5.30 5.50
CA PHE A 68 1.68 -5.78 4.28
C PHE A 68 3.02 -6.41 4.64
N VAL A 69 3.33 -7.52 4.02
CA VAL A 69 4.64 -8.17 4.11
C VAL A 69 5.21 -8.14 2.70
N VAL A 70 6.36 -7.51 2.53
CA VAL A 70 6.90 -7.22 1.21
C VAL A 70 8.39 -7.58 1.17
N GLU A 71 8.79 -8.22 0.08
CA GLU A 71 10.19 -8.46 -0.21
C GLU A 71 10.91 -7.12 -0.41
N THR A 72 12.01 -6.90 0.29
CA THR A 72 12.68 -5.60 0.31
C THR A 72 13.29 -5.22 -1.03
N GLU A 73 13.81 -6.21 -1.75
CA GLU A 73 14.36 -6.05 -3.09
C GLU A 73 14.06 -7.30 -3.90
N ILE A 74 14.10 -7.17 -5.22
CA ILE A 74 13.86 -8.30 -6.12
C ILE A 74 14.81 -9.46 -5.76
N ALA A 75 14.22 -10.63 -5.55
CA ALA A 75 14.95 -11.88 -5.28
C ALA A 75 15.85 -11.86 -4.04
N SER A 76 15.66 -10.90 -3.15
CA SER A 76 16.47 -10.83 -1.93
C SER A 76 16.10 -11.93 -0.93
N GLY A 77 14.88 -12.39 -0.95
CA GLY A 77 14.39 -13.33 0.06
C GLY A 77 14.25 -12.74 1.45
N ILE A 78 14.44 -11.42 1.58
CA ILE A 78 14.32 -10.68 2.84
C ILE A 78 13.00 -9.92 2.81
N PHE A 79 12.19 -10.12 3.84
CA PHE A 79 10.86 -9.52 3.92
C PHE A 79 10.76 -8.58 5.10
N GLU A 80 10.04 -7.49 4.90
CA GLU A 80 9.69 -6.56 5.97
C GLU A 80 8.19 -6.38 5.99
N SER A 81 7.64 -6.00 7.14
CA SER A 81 6.22 -5.75 7.28
C SER A 81 5.96 -4.30 7.65
N VAL A 82 4.82 -3.79 7.21
CA VAL A 82 4.35 -2.46 7.57
C VAL A 82 2.83 -2.52 7.72
N THR A 83 2.30 -1.82 8.72
CA THR A 83 0.86 -1.72 8.93
C THR A 83 0.41 -0.33 8.56
N ILE A 84 -0.60 -0.25 7.71
CA ILE A 84 -1.13 0.99 7.18
C ILE A 84 -2.61 1.10 7.50
N GLY A 85 -3.04 2.29 7.84
CA GLY A 85 -4.45 2.60 8.09
C GLY A 85 -4.63 4.11 8.22
N PRO A 86 -5.83 4.58 8.59
CA PRO A 86 -6.08 6.01 8.74
C PRO A 86 -5.16 6.73 9.72
N GLU A 87 -4.71 6.04 10.77
CA GLU A 87 -3.85 6.66 11.79
C GLU A 87 -2.43 6.90 11.27
N THR A 88 -1.97 6.03 10.40
CA THR A 88 -0.66 6.14 9.75
C THR A 88 -0.89 6.19 8.24
N TYR A 89 -1.63 7.21 7.83
CA TYR A 89 -2.10 7.29 6.45
C TYR A 89 -0.93 7.46 5.48
N SER A 90 -0.66 6.41 4.74
CA SER A 90 0.51 6.31 3.88
C SER A 90 0.17 5.49 2.64
N ARG A 91 0.96 5.65 1.61
CA ARG A 91 0.86 4.87 0.39
C ARG A 91 2.08 3.97 0.27
N LEU A 92 1.85 2.68 0.10
CA LEU A 92 2.90 1.71 -0.10
C LEU A 92 3.06 1.44 -1.59
N THR A 93 4.25 1.65 -2.11
CA THR A 93 4.60 1.34 -3.50
C THR A 93 5.36 0.02 -3.55
N VAL A 94 4.86 -0.93 -4.34
CA VAL A 94 5.55 -2.19 -4.57
C VAL A 94 5.89 -2.27 -6.06
N THR A 95 7.18 -2.17 -6.35
CA THR A 95 7.69 -2.23 -7.71
C THR A 95 7.65 -3.67 -8.24
N PRO A 96 7.67 -3.86 -9.58
CA PRO A 96 7.60 -5.20 -10.16
C PRO A 96 8.71 -6.12 -9.66
N GLY A 97 8.43 -7.41 -9.59
CA GLY A 97 9.39 -8.44 -9.23
C GLY A 97 9.50 -8.75 -7.75
N ARG A 98 8.82 -8.02 -6.91
CA ARG A 98 8.88 -8.21 -5.46
C ARG A 98 7.65 -8.98 -4.99
N TRP A 99 7.86 -9.98 -4.16
CA TRP A 99 6.77 -10.74 -3.55
C TRP A 99 6.11 -9.93 -2.44
N PHE A 100 4.80 -10.02 -2.35
CA PHE A 100 4.06 -9.36 -1.27
C PHE A 100 2.79 -10.14 -0.91
N GLY A 101 2.32 -9.88 0.30
CA GLY A 101 1.05 -10.37 0.78
C GLY A 101 0.51 -9.42 1.84
N PHE A 102 -0.74 -9.58 2.22
CA PHE A 102 -1.34 -8.68 3.20
C PHE A 102 -2.49 -9.34 3.94
N ARG A 103 -2.74 -8.84 5.14
CA ARG A 103 -3.82 -9.32 6.00
C ARG A 103 -4.44 -8.16 6.75
N GLN A 104 -5.70 -8.31 7.12
CA GLN A 104 -6.37 -7.34 7.98
C GLN A 104 -5.87 -7.49 9.40
N VAL A 105 -5.68 -6.37 10.07
CA VAL A 105 -5.32 -6.31 11.49
C VAL A 105 -6.54 -5.91 12.28
N TRP A 106 -6.77 -6.63 13.39
CA TRP A 106 -7.84 -6.28 14.32
C TRP A 106 -7.50 -4.97 15.02
N GLY A 107 -8.46 -4.09 15.07
CA GLY A 107 -8.24 -2.85 15.79
C GLY A 107 -9.39 -1.93 15.72
#